data_90e9b9c2838d34fd11b2de58ae46c0c9
#
_entry.id   90e9b9c2838d34fd11b2de58ae46c0c9
#
_cell.length_a   1.000
_cell.length_b   1.000
_cell.length_c   1.000
_cell.angle_alpha   90.00
_cell.angle_beta   90.00
_cell.angle_gamma   90.00
#
_symmetry.space_group_name_H-M   'P 1'
#
loop_
_entity.id
_entity.type
_entity.pdbx_description
1 polymer ?
#
loop_
_entity_poly.entity_id
_entity_poly.type
_entity_poly.pdbx_seq_one_letter_code
_entity_poly.pdbx_strand_id
1 'polypeptide(L)'
;MPIRLDRNSADFARQFAGFLGAKREVSADIEAATRAIVDDVAARGDTALVEATRKFDRLELDASGLRVTPGEIDAAIKACDAGTLEALAFAGDRIELFHRRQLPKDERFTDALGVELGWRWSAIDAVGLYVPGGTAAYPSSVLMNAVPARVAGVARVVMVVPSPDGKLDPLVLAAAHLGGVSEIYRVGGAQAVAALAYGTATIAPVAKIVGPGNAYVAAAKRLVFGKVGIDMIAGPSEVLIIADESGNAGWIAADLLAQAEHDVNAQSILITDSKALADDVGRAVESQLATLPRADIARASWDQFGAIILVKSLEQAVPLANAIAAEHLEIMTSDPEALSAQIRNAGAIFLGPHTPEAIGDYVGGSNHVLPTARSARFSSGLGVLDFMKRTSILKCGPDQLRALGPAAMTLGKAEGLDAHARSVGLRLNLS
;
A
#
# COMPACT_ATOMS: atom_id res chain seq x y z
N MET A 1 -7.21 27.29 7.94
CA MET A 1 -7.61 26.73 9.28
C MET A 1 -8.39 25.42 9.03
N PRO A 2 -8.22 24.40 9.87
CA PRO A 2 -8.86 23.11 9.67
C PRO A 2 -10.38 23.20 9.75
N ILE A 3 -11.05 22.24 9.17
CA ILE A 3 -12.52 22.10 9.28
C ILE A 3 -12.86 21.73 10.73
N ARG A 4 -13.79 22.46 11.35
CA ARG A 4 -14.30 22.12 12.67
C ARG A 4 -15.71 21.59 12.57
N LEU A 5 -15.93 20.36 13.04
CA LEU A 5 -17.24 19.69 13.04
C LEU A 5 -17.66 19.38 14.48
N ASP A 6 -18.91 19.62 14.81
CA ASP A 6 -19.50 19.21 16.08
C ASP A 6 -20.62 18.18 15.80
N ARG A 7 -20.45 16.97 16.34
CA ARG A 7 -21.41 15.87 16.20
C ARG A 7 -22.81 16.21 16.71
N ASN A 8 -22.90 17.22 17.60
CA ASN A 8 -24.17 17.68 18.17
C ASN A 8 -24.88 18.74 17.32
N SER A 9 -24.20 19.28 16.30
CA SER A 9 -24.80 20.25 15.39
C SER A 9 -25.90 19.59 14.55
N ALA A 10 -27.01 20.30 14.34
CA ALA A 10 -28.10 19.84 13.48
C ALA A 10 -27.63 19.55 12.03
N ASP A 11 -26.60 20.25 11.57
CA ASP A 11 -26.02 20.14 10.24
C ASP A 11 -24.90 19.09 10.12
N PHE A 12 -24.51 18.43 11.20
CA PHE A 12 -23.34 17.56 11.24
C PHE A 12 -23.36 16.49 10.12
N ALA A 13 -24.49 15.80 9.95
CA ALA A 13 -24.58 14.73 8.95
C ALA A 13 -24.29 15.23 7.52
N ARG A 14 -24.78 16.43 7.19
CA ARG A 14 -24.52 17.05 5.88
C ARG A 14 -23.06 17.49 5.74
N GLN A 15 -22.52 18.14 6.77
CA GLN A 15 -21.14 18.60 6.79
C GLN A 15 -20.14 17.43 6.73
N PHE A 16 -20.40 16.38 7.50
CA PHE A 16 -19.57 15.17 7.51
C PHE A 16 -19.65 14.41 6.17
N ALA A 17 -20.84 14.32 5.55
CA ALA A 17 -20.97 13.75 4.22
C ALA A 17 -20.20 14.57 3.17
N GLY A 18 -20.23 15.90 3.25
CA GLY A 18 -19.42 16.79 2.41
C GLY A 18 -17.91 16.58 2.62
N PHE A 19 -17.49 16.48 3.87
CA PHE A 19 -16.10 16.18 4.24
C PHE A 19 -15.63 14.83 3.68
N LEU A 20 -16.44 13.78 3.82
CA LEU A 20 -16.12 12.47 3.24
C LEU A 20 -16.14 12.47 1.70
N GLY A 21 -16.99 13.31 1.10
CA GLY A 21 -17.12 13.43 -0.35
C GLY A 21 -16.12 14.36 -1.01
N ALA A 22 -15.30 15.08 -0.24
CA ALA A 22 -14.26 15.94 -0.79
C ALA A 22 -13.31 15.10 -1.64
N LYS A 23 -13.42 15.27 -2.97
CA LYS A 23 -12.70 14.47 -3.94
C LYS A 23 -11.24 14.89 -4.01
N ARG A 24 -10.35 13.92 -3.85
CA ARG A 24 -8.91 14.02 -4.05
C ARG A 24 -8.51 13.19 -5.28
N GLU A 25 -9.32 13.25 -6.36
CA GLU A 25 -9.19 12.40 -7.54
C GLU A 25 -8.18 12.94 -8.55
N VAL A 26 -7.60 11.99 -9.29
CA VAL A 26 -6.76 12.26 -10.47
C VAL A 26 -7.61 12.84 -11.59
N SER A 27 -7.13 13.92 -12.24
CA SER A 27 -7.85 14.55 -13.35
C SER A 27 -7.90 13.66 -14.61
N ALA A 28 -8.93 13.82 -15.45
CA ALA A 28 -9.06 13.12 -16.73
C ALA A 28 -7.86 13.35 -17.67
N ASP A 29 -7.25 14.53 -17.60
CA ASP A 29 -6.07 14.88 -18.40
C ASP A 29 -4.85 14.01 -18.03
N ILE A 30 -4.67 13.72 -16.73
CA ILE A 30 -3.61 12.82 -16.26
C ILE A 30 -3.85 11.41 -16.78
N GLU A 31 -5.10 10.94 -16.79
CA GLU A 31 -5.41 9.59 -17.31
C GLU A 31 -5.10 9.46 -18.80
N ALA A 32 -5.50 10.45 -19.62
CA ALA A 32 -5.22 10.45 -21.06
C ALA A 32 -3.71 10.51 -21.36
N ALA A 33 -2.98 11.38 -20.67
CA ALA A 33 -1.53 11.49 -20.82
C ALA A 33 -0.81 10.19 -20.39
N THR A 34 -1.28 9.58 -19.29
CA THR A 34 -0.73 8.32 -18.78
C THR A 34 -0.96 7.18 -19.78
N ARG A 35 -2.16 7.08 -20.35
CA ARG A 35 -2.50 6.07 -21.36
C ARG A 35 -1.57 6.16 -22.56
N ALA A 36 -1.33 7.37 -23.08
CA ALA A 36 -0.41 7.57 -24.20
C ALA A 36 1.01 7.06 -23.90
N ILE A 37 1.51 7.30 -22.66
CA ILE A 37 2.83 6.81 -22.24
C ILE A 37 2.84 5.28 -22.14
N VAL A 38 1.82 4.69 -21.54
CA VAL A 38 1.71 3.23 -21.36
C VAL A 38 1.65 2.53 -22.71
N ASP A 39 0.82 3.01 -23.63
CA ASP A 39 0.66 2.44 -24.97
C ASP A 39 1.95 2.57 -25.79
N ASP A 40 2.65 3.68 -25.66
CA ASP A 40 3.93 3.92 -26.34
C ASP A 40 5.03 2.95 -25.88
N VAL A 41 5.19 2.75 -24.58
CA VAL A 41 6.15 1.77 -24.03
C VAL A 41 5.76 0.33 -24.44
N ALA A 42 4.47 0.00 -24.42
CA ALA A 42 4.00 -1.32 -24.84
C ALA A 42 4.31 -1.59 -26.33
N ALA A 43 4.28 -0.56 -27.17
CA ALA A 43 4.53 -0.67 -28.62
C ALA A 43 6.01 -0.61 -28.99
N ARG A 44 6.80 0.31 -28.39
CA ARG A 44 8.18 0.62 -28.79
C ARG A 44 9.25 0.17 -27.79
N GLY A 45 8.86 -0.37 -26.63
CA GLY A 45 9.76 -0.94 -25.63
C GLY A 45 10.82 0.06 -25.13
N ASP A 46 12.09 -0.35 -25.13
CA ASP A 46 13.21 0.46 -24.61
C ASP A 46 13.35 1.83 -25.28
N THR A 47 12.98 1.96 -26.56
CA THR A 47 13.05 3.25 -27.27
C THR A 47 12.14 4.27 -26.60
N ALA A 48 10.88 3.92 -26.34
CA ALA A 48 9.93 4.79 -25.65
C ALA A 48 10.38 5.06 -24.20
N LEU A 49 10.91 4.03 -23.54
CA LEU A 49 11.37 4.12 -22.15
C LEU A 49 12.53 5.12 -22.00
N VAL A 50 13.53 5.06 -22.88
CA VAL A 50 14.68 5.99 -22.89
C VAL A 50 14.23 7.41 -23.23
N GLU A 51 13.35 7.59 -24.24
CA GLU A 51 12.81 8.90 -24.59
C GLU A 51 12.03 9.54 -23.44
N ALA A 52 11.21 8.76 -22.75
CA ALA A 52 10.45 9.21 -21.56
C ALA A 52 11.39 9.59 -20.41
N THR A 53 12.42 8.78 -20.15
CA THR A 53 13.43 9.05 -19.11
C THR A 53 14.20 10.35 -19.41
N ARG A 54 14.60 10.56 -20.66
CA ARG A 54 15.21 11.82 -21.10
C ARG A 54 14.29 13.02 -20.84
N LYS A 55 13.02 12.87 -21.21
CA LYS A 55 12.03 13.94 -21.09
C LYS A 55 11.69 14.31 -19.65
N PHE A 56 11.46 13.31 -18.80
CA PHE A 56 10.92 13.52 -17.46
C PHE A 56 11.99 13.58 -16.38
N ASP A 57 13.05 12.77 -16.50
CA ASP A 57 14.15 12.73 -15.55
C ASP A 57 15.35 13.58 -16.00
N ARG A 58 15.31 14.15 -17.22
CA ARG A 58 16.42 14.93 -17.83
C ARG A 58 17.74 14.12 -17.85
N LEU A 59 17.62 12.81 -18.02
CA LEU A 59 18.74 11.89 -18.01
C LEU A 59 18.98 11.34 -19.42
N GLU A 60 20.14 11.67 -19.95
CA GLU A 60 20.62 11.14 -21.24
C GLU A 60 21.32 9.80 -21.01
N LEU A 61 20.71 8.73 -21.49
CA LEU A 61 21.26 7.36 -21.47
C LEU A 61 20.72 6.55 -22.63
N ASP A 62 21.36 5.44 -22.91
CA ASP A 62 20.82 4.37 -23.75
C ASP A 62 20.20 3.25 -22.89
N ALA A 63 19.65 2.22 -23.55
CA ALA A 63 19.01 1.11 -22.87
C ALA A 63 19.96 0.38 -21.89
N SER A 64 21.26 0.32 -22.19
CA SER A 64 22.27 -0.33 -21.33
C SER A 64 22.51 0.43 -20.02
N GLY A 65 22.31 1.74 -20.04
CA GLY A 65 22.41 2.63 -18.88
C GLY A 65 21.21 2.60 -17.94
N LEU A 66 20.10 1.97 -18.32
CA LEU A 66 18.92 1.87 -17.45
C LEU A 66 19.16 1.06 -16.18
N ARG A 67 19.96 0.00 -16.26
CA ARG A 67 20.24 -0.88 -15.12
C ARG A 67 21.31 -0.28 -14.21
N VAL A 68 21.06 -0.28 -12.91
CA VAL A 68 22.07 0.04 -11.89
C VAL A 68 22.98 -1.16 -11.73
N THR A 69 24.27 -0.91 -11.80
CA THR A 69 25.30 -1.98 -11.70
C THR A 69 25.60 -2.34 -10.24
N PRO A 70 26.11 -3.57 -9.97
CA PRO A 70 26.57 -3.93 -8.63
C PRO A 70 27.64 -2.97 -8.09
N GLY A 71 28.55 -2.47 -8.95
CA GLY A 71 29.57 -1.51 -8.54
C GLY A 71 29.00 -0.16 -8.08
N GLU A 72 27.90 0.29 -8.68
CA GLU A 72 27.20 1.51 -8.23
C GLU A 72 26.52 1.28 -6.87
N ILE A 73 25.93 0.09 -6.64
CA ILE A 73 25.35 -0.28 -5.36
C ILE A 73 26.43 -0.32 -4.27
N ASP A 74 27.55 -0.96 -4.53
CA ASP A 74 28.69 -1.02 -3.58
C ASP A 74 29.24 0.36 -3.26
N ALA A 75 29.35 1.24 -4.25
CA ALA A 75 29.78 2.62 -4.07
C ALA A 75 28.78 3.42 -3.22
N ALA A 76 27.48 3.22 -3.47
CA ALA A 76 26.42 3.89 -2.70
C ALA A 76 26.46 3.44 -1.22
N ILE A 77 26.58 2.15 -0.94
CA ILE A 77 26.69 1.64 0.44
C ILE A 77 27.88 2.26 1.17
N LYS A 78 29.04 2.34 0.49
CA LYS A 78 30.25 2.96 1.07
C LYS A 78 30.11 4.46 1.34
N ALA A 79 29.24 5.14 0.60
CA ALA A 79 28.97 6.57 0.77
C ALA A 79 27.99 6.88 1.90
N CYS A 80 27.25 5.87 2.40
CA CYS A 80 26.29 6.06 3.47
C CYS A 80 26.98 6.14 4.83
N ASP A 81 26.40 6.92 5.73
CA ASP A 81 26.78 6.95 7.14
C ASP A 81 26.48 5.63 7.85
N ALA A 82 27.42 5.17 8.68
CA ALA A 82 27.31 3.89 9.36
C ALA A 82 26.08 3.80 10.29
N GLY A 83 25.80 4.88 11.05
CA GLY A 83 24.63 4.91 11.95
C GLY A 83 23.29 4.80 11.18
N THR A 84 23.22 5.41 10.01
CA THR A 84 22.03 5.32 9.14
C THR A 84 21.88 3.91 8.54
N LEU A 85 22.99 3.26 8.16
CA LEU A 85 22.94 1.85 7.71
C LEU A 85 22.51 0.90 8.83
N GLU A 86 22.98 1.11 10.05
CA GLU A 86 22.55 0.34 11.23
C GLU A 86 21.05 0.51 11.49
N ALA A 87 20.53 1.74 11.38
CA ALA A 87 19.11 2.02 11.52
C ALA A 87 18.28 1.34 10.42
N LEU A 88 18.74 1.34 9.17
CA LEU A 88 18.07 0.63 8.05
C LEU A 88 18.10 -0.90 8.28
N ALA A 89 19.21 -1.47 8.73
CA ALA A 89 19.29 -2.88 9.03
C ALA A 89 18.33 -3.26 10.17
N PHE A 90 18.31 -2.48 11.24
CA PHE A 90 17.36 -2.66 12.34
C PHE A 90 15.91 -2.61 11.88
N ALA A 91 15.54 -1.64 11.02
CA ALA A 91 14.21 -1.56 10.40
C ALA A 91 13.89 -2.81 9.60
N GLY A 92 14.82 -3.25 8.75
CA GLY A 92 14.68 -4.47 7.93
C GLY A 92 14.41 -5.71 8.78
N ASP A 93 15.14 -5.91 9.86
CA ASP A 93 14.96 -7.04 10.78
C ASP A 93 13.57 -6.99 11.47
N ARG A 94 13.13 -5.82 11.86
CA ARG A 94 11.80 -5.62 12.47
C ARG A 94 10.68 -5.93 11.49
N ILE A 95 10.80 -5.45 10.25
CA ILE A 95 9.84 -5.73 9.18
C ILE A 95 9.82 -7.22 8.86
N GLU A 96 10.98 -7.87 8.77
CA GLU A 96 11.07 -9.31 8.52
C GLU A 96 10.41 -10.12 9.64
N LEU A 97 10.69 -9.79 10.91
CA LEU A 97 10.10 -10.45 12.06
C LEU A 97 8.57 -10.44 12.03
N PHE A 98 7.97 -9.28 11.72
CA PHE A 98 6.52 -9.13 11.62
C PHE A 98 5.95 -9.94 10.46
N HIS A 99 6.54 -9.82 9.27
CA HIS A 99 6.02 -10.45 8.06
C HIS A 99 6.20 -11.98 8.06
N ARG A 100 7.24 -12.52 8.70
CA ARG A 100 7.38 -13.98 8.88
C ARG A 100 6.19 -14.61 9.62
N ARG A 101 5.50 -13.86 10.49
CA ARG A 101 4.30 -14.32 11.20
C ARG A 101 3.06 -14.41 10.30
N GLN A 102 3.09 -13.78 9.13
CA GLN A 102 1.99 -13.79 8.17
C GLN A 102 2.07 -14.96 7.17
N LEU A 103 3.16 -15.73 7.16
CA LEU A 103 3.30 -16.85 6.23
C LEU A 103 2.18 -17.87 6.44
N PRO A 104 1.35 -18.13 5.40
CA PRO A 104 0.28 -19.12 5.49
C PRO A 104 0.83 -20.53 5.38
N LYS A 105 0.01 -21.49 5.82
CA LYS A 105 0.35 -22.92 5.74
C LYS A 105 -0.48 -23.62 4.65
N ASP A 106 0.14 -24.56 3.98
CA ASP A 106 -0.56 -25.55 3.16
C ASP A 106 -1.42 -26.42 4.06
N GLU A 107 -2.57 -26.85 3.53
CA GLU A 107 -3.46 -27.74 4.27
C GLU A 107 -4.06 -28.81 3.34
N ARG A 108 -4.24 -30.01 3.87
CA ARG A 108 -4.99 -31.08 3.26
C ARG A 108 -5.81 -31.80 4.32
N PHE A 109 -7.05 -32.09 4.00
CA PHE A 109 -7.96 -32.82 4.85
C PHE A 109 -8.89 -33.70 4.01
N THR A 110 -9.47 -34.72 4.62
CA THR A 110 -10.44 -35.59 4.00
C THR A 110 -11.80 -35.32 4.62
N ASP A 111 -12.81 -35.09 3.80
CA ASP A 111 -14.18 -34.86 4.26
C ASP A 111 -14.93 -36.18 4.61
N ALA A 112 -16.18 -36.05 5.07
CA ALA A 112 -17.01 -37.19 5.46
C ALA A 112 -17.32 -38.16 4.30
N LEU A 113 -17.20 -37.74 3.05
CA LEU A 113 -17.37 -38.59 1.86
C LEU A 113 -16.06 -39.21 1.39
N GLY A 114 -14.94 -38.94 2.08
CA GLY A 114 -13.63 -39.43 1.71
C GLY A 114 -12.93 -38.61 0.61
N VAL A 115 -13.46 -37.43 0.29
CA VAL A 115 -12.82 -36.50 -0.70
C VAL A 115 -11.63 -35.84 -0.05
N GLU A 116 -10.48 -35.90 -0.68
CA GLU A 116 -9.29 -35.12 -0.26
C GLU A 116 -9.39 -33.71 -0.80
N LEU A 117 -9.45 -32.72 0.09
CA LEU A 117 -9.52 -31.30 -0.16
C LEU A 117 -8.28 -30.61 0.41
N GLY A 118 -7.90 -29.48 -0.16
CA GLY A 118 -6.80 -28.72 0.40
C GLY A 118 -6.43 -27.51 -0.43
N TRP A 119 -5.35 -26.88 0.00
CA TRP A 119 -4.73 -25.79 -0.75
C TRP A 119 -3.22 -25.78 -0.55
N ARG A 120 -2.56 -25.19 -1.52
CA ARG A 120 -1.12 -24.94 -1.52
C ARG A 120 -0.88 -23.48 -1.81
N TRP A 121 0.02 -22.88 -1.04
CA TRP A 121 0.52 -21.54 -1.26
C TRP A 121 1.83 -21.58 -2.06
N SER A 122 2.01 -20.62 -2.93
CA SER A 122 3.26 -20.43 -3.69
C SER A 122 3.49 -18.95 -3.91
N ALA A 123 4.75 -18.52 -3.83
CA ALA A 123 5.13 -17.17 -4.21
C ALA A 123 4.77 -16.89 -5.69
N ILE A 124 4.58 -15.63 -6.02
CA ILE A 124 4.59 -15.16 -7.42
C ILE A 124 6.02 -15.23 -7.95
N ASP A 125 6.16 -15.35 -9.28
CA ASP A 125 7.48 -15.59 -9.90
C ASP A 125 8.39 -14.34 -9.85
N ALA A 126 7.79 -13.15 -10.02
CA ALA A 126 8.49 -11.88 -10.02
C ALA A 126 7.59 -10.74 -9.54
N VAL A 127 8.17 -9.77 -8.85
CA VAL A 127 7.49 -8.53 -8.42
C VAL A 127 8.30 -7.31 -8.83
N GLY A 128 7.60 -6.27 -9.28
CA GLY A 128 8.14 -4.94 -9.51
C GLY A 128 7.83 -4.02 -8.34
N LEU A 129 8.86 -3.43 -7.75
CA LEU A 129 8.75 -2.43 -6.70
C LEU A 129 8.88 -1.04 -7.34
N TYR A 130 7.82 -0.25 -7.27
CA TYR A 130 7.92 1.17 -7.60
C TYR A 130 8.34 1.95 -6.36
N VAL A 131 9.50 2.58 -6.42
CA VAL A 131 10.00 3.43 -5.34
C VAL A 131 9.90 4.88 -5.78
N PRO A 132 9.20 5.74 -5.03
CA PRO A 132 9.15 7.16 -5.35
C PRO A 132 10.54 7.78 -5.32
N GLY A 133 10.75 8.79 -6.15
CA GLY A 133 11.95 9.63 -6.14
C GLY A 133 11.52 11.07 -6.34
N GLY A 134 12.45 12.00 -6.26
CA GLY A 134 12.20 13.44 -6.43
C GLY A 134 12.72 14.24 -5.26
N THR A 135 11.87 14.95 -4.52
CA THR A 135 12.27 15.86 -3.44
C THR A 135 12.72 15.18 -2.14
N ALA A 136 12.43 13.88 -1.98
CA ALA A 136 12.83 13.09 -0.81
C ALA A 136 13.28 11.70 -1.24
N ALA A 137 14.21 11.11 -0.49
CA ALA A 137 14.58 9.71 -0.58
C ALA A 137 13.64 8.87 0.31
N TYR A 138 13.27 7.68 -0.15
CA TYR A 138 12.36 6.78 0.58
C TYR A 138 12.98 5.38 0.78
N PRO A 139 14.10 5.26 1.51
CA PRO A 139 14.72 3.96 1.79
C PRO A 139 13.80 3.04 2.60
N SER A 140 12.97 3.59 3.48
CA SER A 140 11.94 2.84 4.22
C SER A 140 10.94 2.16 3.28
N SER A 141 10.46 2.86 2.25
CA SER A 141 9.54 2.28 1.26
C SER A 141 10.18 1.14 0.47
N VAL A 142 11.50 1.17 0.26
CA VAL A 142 12.21 0.02 -0.34
C VAL A 142 12.10 -1.19 0.56
N LEU A 143 12.43 -1.07 1.85
CA LEU A 143 12.35 -2.17 2.81
C LEU A 143 10.93 -2.69 2.98
N MET A 144 9.94 -1.79 3.10
CA MET A 144 8.52 -2.14 3.27
C MET A 144 7.93 -2.92 2.08
N ASN A 145 8.49 -2.77 0.90
CA ASN A 145 8.08 -3.54 -0.28
C ASN A 145 8.96 -4.79 -0.49
N ALA A 146 10.28 -4.67 -0.35
CA ALA A 146 11.23 -5.74 -0.68
C ALA A 146 11.24 -6.87 0.38
N VAL A 147 11.21 -6.51 1.68
CA VAL A 147 11.31 -7.50 2.75
C VAL A 147 10.12 -8.47 2.76
N PRO A 148 8.84 -8.05 2.70
CA PRO A 148 7.74 -9.00 2.62
C PRO A 148 7.74 -9.84 1.33
N ALA A 149 8.21 -9.29 0.20
CA ALA A 149 8.40 -10.08 -1.03
C ALA A 149 9.43 -11.19 -0.84
N ARG A 150 10.57 -10.86 -0.22
CA ARG A 150 11.62 -11.85 0.15
C ARG A 150 11.09 -12.89 1.13
N VAL A 151 10.37 -12.50 2.17
CA VAL A 151 9.74 -13.40 3.15
C VAL A 151 8.75 -14.35 2.47
N ALA A 152 7.98 -13.88 1.51
CA ALA A 152 7.08 -14.71 0.71
C ALA A 152 7.80 -15.71 -0.21
N GLY A 153 9.11 -15.53 -0.44
CA GLY A 153 9.92 -16.39 -1.30
C GLY A 153 9.86 -16.02 -2.79
N VAL A 154 9.57 -14.73 -3.11
CA VAL A 154 9.62 -14.25 -4.51
C VAL A 154 11.06 -14.32 -5.02
N ALA A 155 11.27 -15.06 -6.11
CA ALA A 155 12.62 -15.33 -6.64
C ALA A 155 13.24 -14.11 -7.33
N ARG A 156 12.43 -13.27 -7.97
CA ARG A 156 12.88 -12.09 -8.72
C ARG A 156 12.18 -10.83 -8.22
N VAL A 157 12.93 -9.96 -7.55
CA VAL A 157 12.47 -8.67 -7.03
C VAL A 157 13.12 -7.56 -7.83
N VAL A 158 12.34 -6.82 -8.61
CA VAL A 158 12.79 -5.76 -9.52
C VAL A 158 12.39 -4.42 -8.96
N MET A 159 13.32 -3.49 -8.79
CA MET A 159 13.05 -2.14 -8.35
C MET A 159 13.17 -1.16 -9.53
N VAL A 160 12.18 -0.27 -9.65
CA VAL A 160 12.26 0.90 -10.52
C VAL A 160 12.21 2.16 -9.67
N VAL A 161 13.09 3.11 -9.96
CA VAL A 161 13.22 4.36 -9.21
C VAL A 161 13.59 5.50 -10.16
N PRO A 162 12.85 6.63 -10.16
CA PRO A 162 13.20 7.79 -10.97
C PRO A 162 14.57 8.36 -10.54
N SER A 163 15.32 8.84 -11.49
CA SER A 163 16.66 9.40 -11.26
C SER A 163 16.83 10.77 -11.93
N PRO A 164 16.15 11.80 -11.44
CA PRO A 164 16.26 13.15 -12.00
C PRO A 164 17.73 13.61 -12.06
N ASP A 165 18.14 14.12 -13.23
CA ASP A 165 19.51 14.55 -13.50
C ASP A 165 20.56 13.45 -13.25
N GLY A 166 20.16 12.16 -13.35
CA GLY A 166 21.01 11.00 -13.15
C GLY A 166 21.33 10.67 -11.68
N LYS A 167 20.71 11.35 -10.74
CA LYS A 167 20.99 11.19 -9.31
C LYS A 167 20.13 10.09 -8.71
N LEU A 168 20.77 9.13 -8.06
CA LEU A 168 20.15 8.15 -7.20
C LEU A 168 20.64 8.34 -5.76
N ASP A 169 19.71 8.34 -4.83
CA ASP A 169 20.06 8.45 -3.41
C ASP A 169 20.81 7.19 -2.94
N PRO A 170 22.01 7.32 -2.34
CA PRO A 170 22.76 6.16 -1.85
C PRO A 170 21.99 5.30 -0.85
N LEU A 171 21.17 5.88 0.02
CA LEU A 171 20.39 5.15 1.01
C LEU A 171 19.29 4.27 0.35
N VAL A 172 18.72 4.72 -0.78
CA VAL A 172 17.76 3.92 -1.55
C VAL A 172 18.41 2.67 -2.12
N LEU A 173 19.64 2.78 -2.64
CA LEU A 173 20.42 1.64 -3.15
C LEU A 173 20.87 0.71 -2.02
N ALA A 174 21.28 1.26 -0.88
CA ALA A 174 21.61 0.48 0.31
C ALA A 174 20.40 -0.29 0.85
N ALA A 175 19.24 0.34 0.94
CA ALA A 175 18.00 -0.31 1.34
C ALA A 175 17.58 -1.42 0.35
N ALA A 176 17.77 -1.21 -0.96
CA ALA A 176 17.51 -2.22 -1.97
C ALA A 176 18.41 -3.46 -1.79
N HIS A 177 19.69 -3.25 -1.50
CA HIS A 177 20.64 -4.32 -1.18
C HIS A 177 20.21 -5.09 0.08
N LEU A 178 19.91 -4.38 1.18
CA LEU A 178 19.44 -4.98 2.44
C LEU A 178 18.10 -5.73 2.26
N GLY A 179 17.18 -5.18 1.46
CA GLY A 179 15.90 -5.79 1.13
C GLY A 179 15.99 -7.03 0.25
N GLY A 180 17.14 -7.27 -0.41
CA GLY A 180 17.34 -8.41 -1.32
C GLY A 180 16.77 -8.17 -2.72
N VAL A 181 16.74 -6.91 -3.18
CA VAL A 181 16.34 -6.57 -4.55
C VAL A 181 17.37 -7.14 -5.54
N SER A 182 16.89 -7.86 -6.56
CA SER A 182 17.75 -8.55 -7.53
C SER A 182 18.12 -7.70 -8.75
N GLU A 183 17.28 -6.74 -9.09
CA GLU A 183 17.48 -5.86 -10.24
C GLU A 183 16.98 -4.45 -9.92
N ILE A 184 17.76 -3.43 -10.28
CA ILE A 184 17.39 -2.02 -10.07
C ILE A 184 17.49 -1.29 -11.40
N TYR A 185 16.46 -0.53 -11.75
CA TYR A 185 16.41 0.28 -12.97
C TYR A 185 16.10 1.75 -12.64
N ARG A 186 16.90 2.65 -13.23
CA ARG A 186 16.72 4.11 -13.09
C ARG A 186 15.68 4.63 -14.05
N VAL A 187 14.43 4.30 -13.76
CA VAL A 187 13.27 4.73 -14.52
C VAL A 187 12.10 4.96 -13.57
N GLY A 188 11.37 6.05 -13.76
CA GLY A 188 10.21 6.41 -12.95
C GLY A 188 8.95 6.59 -13.77
N GLY A 189 7.89 7.13 -13.15
CA GLY A 189 6.65 7.51 -13.83
C GLY A 189 5.85 6.36 -14.42
N ALA A 190 4.90 6.71 -15.28
CA ALA A 190 4.02 5.75 -15.97
C ALA A 190 4.78 4.79 -16.88
N GLN A 191 5.89 5.24 -17.47
CA GLN A 191 6.73 4.42 -18.35
C GLN A 191 7.41 3.28 -17.60
N ALA A 192 7.80 3.48 -16.34
CA ALA A 192 8.34 2.41 -15.49
C ALA A 192 7.29 1.34 -15.19
N VAL A 193 6.07 1.74 -14.87
CA VAL A 193 4.93 0.83 -14.66
C VAL A 193 4.63 0.05 -15.92
N ALA A 194 4.62 0.70 -17.09
CA ALA A 194 4.42 0.04 -18.38
C ALA A 194 5.53 -0.99 -18.69
N ALA A 195 6.80 -0.63 -18.45
CA ALA A 195 7.93 -1.53 -18.65
C ALA A 195 7.83 -2.78 -17.76
N LEU A 196 7.45 -2.62 -16.50
CA LEU A 196 7.23 -3.74 -15.58
C LEU A 196 6.04 -4.64 -16.01
N ALA A 197 4.99 -4.06 -16.60
CA ALA A 197 3.78 -4.78 -16.99
C ALA A 197 3.93 -5.54 -18.32
N TYR A 198 4.49 -4.88 -19.34
CA TYR A 198 4.57 -5.41 -20.69
C TYR A 198 5.92 -6.06 -21.00
N GLY A 199 6.95 -5.66 -20.28
CA GLY A 199 8.33 -5.98 -20.59
C GLY A 199 8.91 -5.10 -21.69
N THR A 200 10.23 -5.02 -21.73
CA THR A 200 11.02 -4.43 -22.82
C THR A 200 12.19 -5.38 -23.12
N ALA A 201 13.09 -5.03 -24.03
CA ALA A 201 14.28 -5.83 -24.24
C ALA A 201 15.22 -5.84 -23.03
N THR A 202 15.22 -4.74 -22.25
CA THR A 202 16.07 -4.59 -21.05
C THR A 202 15.38 -5.05 -19.76
N ILE A 203 14.08 -4.83 -19.61
CA ILE A 203 13.33 -5.11 -18.38
C ILE A 203 12.33 -6.24 -18.68
N ALA A 204 12.57 -7.43 -18.14
CA ALA A 204 11.59 -8.52 -18.24
C ALA A 204 10.35 -8.22 -17.41
N PRO A 205 9.13 -8.59 -17.88
CA PRO A 205 7.89 -8.28 -17.16
C PRO A 205 7.81 -9.01 -15.80
N VAL A 206 6.92 -8.50 -14.94
CA VAL A 206 6.67 -9.05 -13.60
C VAL A 206 5.23 -9.54 -13.46
N ALA A 207 4.96 -10.34 -12.44
CA ALA A 207 3.61 -10.83 -12.15
C ALA A 207 2.77 -9.81 -11.36
N LYS A 208 3.41 -8.95 -10.54
CA LYS A 208 2.74 -7.93 -9.73
C LYS A 208 3.61 -6.69 -9.60
N ILE A 209 2.98 -5.51 -9.54
CA ILE A 209 3.64 -4.23 -9.27
C ILE A 209 3.12 -3.70 -7.94
N VAL A 210 4.03 -3.36 -7.02
CA VAL A 210 3.72 -2.82 -5.70
C VAL A 210 4.47 -1.51 -5.45
N GLY A 211 4.04 -0.77 -4.47
CA GLY A 211 4.64 0.49 -4.04
C GLY A 211 3.85 1.73 -4.45
N PRO A 212 3.93 2.79 -3.63
CA PRO A 212 3.24 4.06 -3.87
C PRO A 212 3.91 4.87 -4.98
N GLY A 213 3.18 5.80 -5.57
CA GLY A 213 3.70 6.73 -6.54
C GLY A 213 2.76 7.91 -6.75
N ASN A 214 3.17 8.88 -7.57
CA ASN A 214 2.35 10.04 -7.89
C ASN A 214 1.10 9.66 -8.72
N ALA A 215 0.29 10.66 -9.05
CA ALA A 215 -0.96 10.48 -9.80
C ALA A 215 -0.79 9.76 -11.15
N TYR A 216 0.34 9.95 -11.85
CA TYR A 216 0.65 9.23 -13.10
C TYR A 216 0.93 7.75 -12.85
N VAL A 217 1.64 7.43 -11.78
CA VAL A 217 1.93 6.04 -11.38
C VAL A 217 0.64 5.33 -10.95
N ALA A 218 -0.20 5.99 -10.17
CA ALA A 218 -1.50 5.46 -9.76
C ALA A 218 -2.42 5.21 -10.98
N ALA A 219 -2.47 6.14 -11.93
CA ALA A 219 -3.20 5.99 -13.18
C ALA A 219 -2.62 4.84 -14.04
N ALA A 220 -1.29 4.74 -14.15
CA ALA A 220 -0.64 3.68 -14.90
C ALA A 220 -0.92 2.29 -14.29
N LYS A 221 -0.83 2.14 -12.95
CA LYS A 221 -1.18 0.89 -12.25
C LYS A 221 -2.62 0.49 -12.54
N ARG A 222 -3.57 1.43 -12.57
CA ARG A 222 -4.97 1.17 -12.95
C ARG A 222 -5.10 0.66 -14.38
N LEU A 223 -4.37 1.28 -15.32
CA LEU A 223 -4.42 0.92 -16.74
C LEU A 223 -3.85 -0.47 -17.05
N VAL A 224 -2.79 -0.88 -16.33
CA VAL A 224 -2.15 -2.17 -16.56
C VAL A 224 -2.74 -3.32 -15.74
N PHE A 225 -3.67 -3.02 -14.81
CA PHE A 225 -4.34 -4.05 -14.02
C PHE A 225 -5.09 -5.02 -14.90
N GLY A 226 -4.88 -6.31 -14.69
CA GLY A 226 -5.39 -7.39 -15.54
C GLY A 226 -4.31 -7.94 -16.50
N LYS A 227 -3.38 -7.11 -16.97
CA LYS A 227 -2.15 -7.56 -17.62
C LYS A 227 -1.12 -7.99 -16.57
N VAL A 228 -1.04 -7.26 -15.48
CA VAL A 228 -0.19 -7.49 -14.31
C VAL A 228 -1.02 -7.25 -13.04
N GLY A 229 -0.72 -7.94 -11.96
CA GLY A 229 -1.32 -7.64 -10.65
C GLY A 229 -0.80 -6.32 -10.09
N ILE A 230 -1.58 -5.68 -9.23
CA ILE A 230 -1.13 -4.52 -8.45
C ILE A 230 -1.46 -4.74 -6.97
N ASP A 231 -0.80 -4.00 -6.08
CA ASP A 231 -1.16 -3.93 -4.65
C ASP A 231 -2.46 -3.15 -4.46
N MET A 232 -2.40 -1.83 -4.64
CA MET A 232 -3.52 -0.91 -4.48
C MET A 232 -3.36 0.33 -5.36
N ILE A 233 -4.41 1.14 -5.44
CA ILE A 233 -4.36 2.49 -6.01
C ILE A 233 -4.18 3.45 -4.83
N ALA A 234 -2.98 3.97 -4.65
CA ALA A 234 -2.68 4.92 -3.60
C ALA A 234 -3.31 6.29 -3.90
N GLY A 235 -3.95 6.86 -2.89
CA GLY A 235 -4.33 8.27 -2.83
C GLY A 235 -3.38 9.05 -1.92
N PRO A 236 -3.69 10.32 -1.62
CA PRO A 236 -2.97 11.09 -0.60
C PRO A 236 -3.06 10.42 0.77
N SER A 237 -1.99 10.51 1.55
CA SER A 237 -1.90 9.89 2.87
C SER A 237 -2.85 10.52 3.90
N GLU A 238 -3.23 9.75 4.91
CA GLU A 238 -4.26 10.09 5.88
C GLU A 238 -3.88 9.64 7.28
N VAL A 239 -4.01 10.52 8.28
CA VAL A 239 -3.99 10.15 9.69
C VAL A 239 -5.30 10.54 10.36
N LEU A 240 -5.84 9.65 11.16
CA LEU A 240 -6.95 9.89 12.08
C LEU A 240 -6.48 9.62 13.49
N ILE A 241 -6.57 10.61 14.37
CA ILE A 241 -6.29 10.47 15.79
C ILE A 241 -7.58 10.51 16.57
N ILE A 242 -7.83 9.54 17.44
CA ILE A 242 -8.91 9.56 18.42
C ILE A 242 -8.28 9.75 19.79
N ALA A 243 -8.66 10.82 20.49
CA ALA A 243 -8.09 11.14 21.79
C ALA A 243 -9.18 11.60 22.79
N ASP A 244 -9.03 11.23 24.05
CA ASP A 244 -9.80 11.76 25.19
C ASP A 244 -9.01 12.87 25.92
N GLU A 245 -9.54 13.36 27.02
CA GLU A 245 -8.92 14.43 27.84
C GLU A 245 -7.52 14.08 28.38
N SER A 246 -7.12 12.80 28.41
CA SER A 246 -5.80 12.36 28.84
C SER A 246 -4.72 12.58 27.77
N GLY A 247 -5.11 12.89 26.52
CA GLY A 247 -4.22 13.11 25.39
C GLY A 247 -3.32 14.34 25.57
N ASN A 248 -2.06 14.21 25.16
CA ASN A 248 -1.13 15.34 25.13
C ASN A 248 -1.29 16.15 23.84
N ALA A 249 -1.79 17.38 23.96
CA ALA A 249 -2.05 18.24 22.81
C ALA A 249 -0.81 18.51 21.93
N GLY A 250 0.38 18.59 22.54
CA GLY A 250 1.63 18.81 21.81
C GLY A 250 2.04 17.59 20.97
N TRP A 251 1.84 16.38 21.50
CA TRP A 251 2.12 15.12 20.78
C TRP A 251 1.14 14.92 19.63
N ILE A 252 -0.17 15.08 19.92
CA ILE A 252 -1.21 14.99 18.89
C ILE A 252 -0.96 15.96 17.74
N ALA A 253 -0.58 17.21 18.06
CA ALA A 253 -0.24 18.20 17.06
C ALA A 253 0.98 17.79 16.21
N ALA A 254 2.00 17.19 16.83
CA ALA A 254 3.17 16.69 16.12
C ALA A 254 2.81 15.57 15.15
N ASP A 255 1.95 14.62 15.54
CA ASP A 255 1.54 13.50 14.69
C ASP A 255 0.63 13.99 13.55
N LEU A 256 -0.31 14.91 13.80
CA LEU A 256 -1.10 15.54 12.72
C LEU A 256 -0.22 16.28 11.70
N LEU A 257 0.86 16.91 12.16
CA LEU A 257 1.79 17.64 11.30
C LEU A 257 2.78 16.71 10.59
N ALA A 258 3.18 15.58 11.21
CA ALA A 258 3.98 14.55 10.56
C ALA A 258 3.27 14.03 9.30
N GLN A 259 1.96 13.84 9.35
CA GLN A 259 1.18 13.50 8.16
C GLN A 259 1.02 14.68 7.20
N ALA A 260 0.74 15.87 7.71
CA ALA A 260 0.47 17.05 6.87
C ALA A 260 1.69 17.47 6.04
N GLU A 261 2.92 17.23 6.50
CA GLU A 261 4.14 17.60 5.77
C GLU A 261 4.46 16.68 4.57
N HIS A 262 3.78 15.53 4.44
CA HIS A 262 4.01 14.60 3.33
C HIS A 262 3.65 15.22 1.97
N ASP A 263 2.42 15.79 1.87
CA ASP A 263 1.89 16.37 0.64
C ASP A 263 0.79 17.39 0.93
N VAL A 264 0.62 18.37 0.04
CA VAL A 264 -0.43 19.40 0.17
C VAL A 264 -1.86 18.81 0.19
N ASN A 265 -2.05 17.60 -0.32
CA ASN A 265 -3.31 16.87 -0.32
C ASN A 265 -3.43 15.85 0.82
N ALA A 266 -2.43 15.71 1.70
CA ALA A 266 -2.52 14.84 2.86
C ALA A 266 -3.68 15.29 3.77
N GLN A 267 -4.20 14.34 4.58
CA GLN A 267 -5.33 14.63 5.45
C GLN A 267 -5.02 14.23 6.90
N SER A 268 -5.13 15.19 7.80
CA SER A 268 -4.91 15.01 9.25
C SER A 268 -6.19 15.31 10.01
N ILE A 269 -6.69 14.32 10.76
CA ILE A 269 -8.00 14.39 11.43
C ILE A 269 -7.85 14.09 12.92
N LEU A 270 -8.42 14.92 13.77
CA LEU A 270 -8.63 14.65 15.18
C LEU A 270 -10.11 14.42 15.48
N ILE A 271 -10.45 13.35 16.20
CA ILE A 271 -11.76 13.15 16.83
C ILE A 271 -11.52 13.13 18.35
N THR A 272 -12.24 13.95 19.09
CA THR A 272 -12.15 13.99 20.55
C THR A 272 -13.50 14.32 21.20
N ASP A 273 -13.71 13.85 22.42
CA ASP A 273 -14.85 14.23 23.27
C ASP A 273 -14.51 15.40 24.20
N SER A 274 -13.25 15.86 24.21
CA SER A 274 -12.79 16.99 25.03
C SER A 274 -12.68 18.27 24.18
N LYS A 275 -13.57 19.23 24.42
CA LYS A 275 -13.46 20.56 23.79
C LYS A 275 -12.17 21.28 24.15
N ALA A 276 -11.69 21.13 25.38
CA ALA A 276 -10.44 21.73 25.85
C ALA A 276 -9.25 21.17 25.04
N LEU A 277 -9.17 19.84 24.89
CA LEU A 277 -8.13 19.20 24.08
C LEU A 277 -8.20 19.65 22.61
N ALA A 278 -9.40 19.73 22.02
CA ALA A 278 -9.58 20.19 20.65
C ALA A 278 -9.03 21.60 20.40
N ASP A 279 -9.24 22.50 21.37
CA ASP A 279 -8.74 23.88 21.29
C ASP A 279 -7.24 23.95 21.57
N ASP A 280 -6.71 23.13 22.49
CA ASP A 280 -5.28 23.04 22.79
C ASP A 280 -4.48 22.47 21.65
N VAL A 281 -4.98 21.40 21.00
CA VAL A 281 -4.36 20.84 19.79
C VAL A 281 -4.33 21.87 18.65
N GLY A 282 -5.42 22.60 18.43
CA GLY A 282 -5.44 23.66 17.41
C GLY A 282 -4.36 24.73 17.66
N ARG A 283 -4.14 25.13 18.92
CA ARG A 283 -3.07 26.09 19.28
C ARG A 283 -1.67 25.46 19.14
N ALA A 284 -1.51 24.20 19.52
CA ALA A 284 -0.24 23.48 19.40
C ALA A 284 0.19 23.31 17.93
N VAL A 285 -0.76 22.98 17.05
CA VAL A 285 -0.47 22.91 15.58
C VAL A 285 0.02 24.25 15.05
N GLU A 286 -0.64 25.36 15.36
CA GLU A 286 -0.22 26.67 14.92
C GLU A 286 1.18 27.04 15.45
N SER A 287 1.47 26.69 16.69
CA SER A 287 2.78 26.93 17.30
C SER A 287 3.89 26.11 16.64
N GLN A 288 3.64 24.82 16.35
CA GLN A 288 4.63 23.92 15.77
C GLN A 288 4.87 24.23 14.28
N LEU A 289 3.84 24.60 13.53
CA LEU A 289 3.95 25.03 12.13
C LEU A 289 4.95 26.18 11.94
N ALA A 290 5.07 27.05 12.93
CA ALA A 290 6.00 28.20 12.86
C ALA A 290 7.48 27.79 12.77
N THR A 291 7.83 26.56 13.12
CA THR A 291 9.22 26.08 13.21
C THR A 291 9.53 24.89 12.29
N LEU A 292 8.53 24.36 11.57
CA LEU A 292 8.73 23.23 10.68
C LEU A 292 9.49 23.66 9.40
N PRO A 293 10.49 22.88 8.94
CA PRO A 293 11.17 23.15 7.67
C PRO A 293 10.23 23.10 6.45
N ARG A 294 9.20 22.23 6.49
CA ARG A 294 8.19 22.07 5.43
C ARG A 294 6.85 22.74 5.77
N ALA A 295 6.90 23.84 6.53
CA ALA A 295 5.71 24.54 7.03
C ALA A 295 4.69 24.89 5.93
N ASP A 296 5.12 25.29 4.75
CA ASP A 296 4.23 25.68 3.64
C ASP A 296 3.37 24.49 3.17
N ILE A 297 3.96 23.30 3.05
CA ILE A 297 3.26 22.07 2.65
C ILE A 297 2.29 21.67 3.74
N ALA A 298 2.78 21.57 4.99
CA ALA A 298 1.96 21.14 6.13
C ALA A 298 0.79 22.11 6.38
N ARG A 299 1.01 23.42 6.23
CA ARG A 299 -0.04 24.44 6.36
C ARG A 299 -1.09 24.30 5.26
N ALA A 300 -0.68 24.14 4.00
CA ALA A 300 -1.62 23.96 2.90
C ALA A 300 -2.50 22.72 3.12
N SER A 301 -1.91 21.60 3.50
CA SER A 301 -2.60 20.37 3.86
C SER A 301 -3.59 20.58 5.02
N TRP A 302 -3.10 21.14 6.14
CA TRP A 302 -3.90 21.36 7.33
C TRP A 302 -5.07 22.33 7.12
N ASP A 303 -4.84 23.42 6.39
CA ASP A 303 -5.87 24.43 6.12
C ASP A 303 -6.95 23.92 5.17
N GLN A 304 -6.62 23.04 4.25
CA GLN A 304 -7.53 22.57 3.21
C GLN A 304 -8.22 21.26 3.57
N PHE A 305 -7.51 20.32 4.17
CA PHE A 305 -7.98 18.94 4.41
C PHE A 305 -7.96 18.53 5.88
N GLY A 306 -7.32 19.30 6.75
CA GLY A 306 -7.31 19.05 8.19
C GLY A 306 -8.70 19.19 8.81
N ALA A 307 -8.99 18.36 9.83
CA ALA A 307 -10.27 18.42 10.54
C ALA A 307 -10.13 18.16 12.04
N ILE A 308 -10.94 18.87 12.83
CA ILE A 308 -11.16 18.59 14.25
C ILE A 308 -12.64 18.32 14.44
N ILE A 309 -12.97 17.12 14.90
CA ILE A 309 -14.35 16.64 15.07
C ILE A 309 -14.62 16.44 16.56
N LEU A 310 -15.56 17.22 17.11
CA LEU A 310 -15.99 17.09 18.49
C LEU A 310 -17.17 16.11 18.58
N VAL A 311 -17.08 15.16 19.50
CA VAL A 311 -18.13 14.18 19.82
C VAL A 311 -18.54 14.31 21.29
N LYS A 312 -19.65 13.66 21.71
CA LYS A 312 -20.07 13.67 23.13
C LYS A 312 -19.35 12.59 23.95
N SER A 313 -18.95 11.51 23.30
CA SER A 313 -18.25 10.40 23.92
C SER A 313 -17.48 9.62 22.86
N LEU A 314 -16.48 8.83 23.29
CA LEU A 314 -15.63 8.06 22.38
C LEU A 314 -16.40 6.99 21.59
N GLU A 315 -17.51 6.46 22.13
CA GLU A 315 -18.38 5.54 21.38
C GLU A 315 -18.93 6.18 20.09
N GLN A 316 -19.15 7.49 20.10
CA GLN A 316 -19.57 8.23 18.91
C GLN A 316 -18.44 8.42 17.89
N ALA A 317 -17.17 8.31 18.31
CA ALA A 317 -16.03 8.35 17.41
C ALA A 317 -15.94 7.08 16.53
N VAL A 318 -16.33 5.93 17.05
CA VAL A 318 -16.23 4.63 16.36
C VAL A 318 -16.91 4.61 14.98
N PRO A 319 -18.20 4.96 14.85
CA PRO A 319 -18.85 4.98 13.53
C PRO A 319 -18.22 6.01 12.57
N LEU A 320 -17.69 7.13 13.08
CA LEU A 320 -17.03 8.12 12.26
C LEU A 320 -15.68 7.60 11.76
N ALA A 321 -14.89 6.99 12.62
CA ALA A 321 -13.62 6.37 12.26
C ALA A 321 -13.81 5.26 11.22
N ASN A 322 -14.79 4.38 11.42
CA ASN A 322 -15.13 3.33 10.45
C ASN A 322 -15.63 3.89 9.10
N ALA A 323 -16.27 5.07 9.08
CA ALA A 323 -16.71 5.74 7.85
C ALA A 323 -15.55 6.46 7.15
N ILE A 324 -14.62 7.07 7.91
CA ILE A 324 -13.39 7.69 7.39
C ILE A 324 -12.49 6.59 6.83
N ALA A 325 -12.34 5.47 7.56
CA ALA A 325 -11.49 4.34 7.15
C ALA A 325 -10.08 4.79 6.76
N ALA A 326 -9.45 5.55 7.65
CA ALA A 326 -8.17 6.20 7.42
C ALA A 326 -7.03 5.19 7.18
N GLU A 327 -5.99 5.64 6.51
CA GLU A 327 -4.73 4.91 6.33
C GLU A 327 -4.09 4.59 7.69
N HIS A 328 -3.86 5.63 8.49
CA HIS A 328 -3.30 5.51 9.84
C HIS A 328 -4.37 5.91 10.86
N LEU A 329 -4.60 5.08 11.86
CA LEU A 329 -5.48 5.38 12.99
C LEU A 329 -4.68 5.31 14.28
N GLU A 330 -4.54 6.44 14.97
CA GLU A 330 -3.98 6.50 16.32
C GLU A 330 -5.09 6.58 17.36
N ILE A 331 -4.97 5.83 18.44
CA ILE A 331 -5.91 5.84 19.55
C ILE A 331 -5.16 6.25 20.82
N MET A 332 -5.25 7.54 21.16
CA MET A 332 -4.58 8.16 22.31
C MET A 332 -5.59 8.40 23.44
N THR A 333 -6.20 7.34 23.93
CA THR A 333 -7.21 7.38 24.99
C THR A 333 -6.73 6.62 26.22
N SER A 334 -7.42 6.80 27.34
CA SER A 334 -7.16 6.07 28.59
C SER A 334 -7.33 4.55 28.46
N ASP A 335 -8.18 4.07 27.55
CA ASP A 335 -8.36 2.64 27.22
C ASP A 335 -8.37 2.45 25.68
N PRO A 336 -7.19 2.43 25.05
CA PRO A 336 -7.10 2.31 23.59
C PRO A 336 -7.52 0.93 23.09
N GLU A 337 -7.35 -0.14 23.87
CA GLU A 337 -7.68 -1.51 23.49
C GLU A 337 -9.20 -1.70 23.34
N ALA A 338 -9.98 -1.22 24.31
CA ALA A 338 -11.44 -1.33 24.29
C ALA A 338 -12.04 -0.57 23.10
N LEU A 339 -11.45 0.57 22.72
CA LEU A 339 -11.91 1.34 21.56
C LEU A 339 -11.50 0.65 20.25
N SER A 340 -10.26 0.17 20.17
CA SER A 340 -9.73 -0.49 18.96
C SER A 340 -10.52 -1.74 18.60
N ALA A 341 -11.00 -2.50 19.56
CA ALA A 341 -11.82 -3.70 19.34
C ALA A 341 -13.13 -3.43 18.56
N GLN A 342 -13.59 -2.18 18.50
CA GLN A 342 -14.78 -1.74 17.80
C GLN A 342 -14.47 -1.17 16.39
N ILE A 343 -13.20 -0.93 16.09
CA ILE A 343 -12.76 -0.44 14.78
C ILE A 343 -12.65 -1.60 13.80
N ARG A 344 -13.22 -1.43 12.61
CA ARG A 344 -13.18 -2.42 11.54
C ARG A 344 -12.46 -1.95 10.29
N ASN A 345 -12.36 -0.64 10.12
CA ASN A 345 -11.87 -0.03 8.89
C ASN A 345 -10.73 0.94 9.23
N ALA A 346 -9.50 0.46 9.18
CA ALA A 346 -8.27 1.26 9.24
C ALA A 346 -7.17 0.50 8.48
N GLY A 347 -6.23 1.21 7.89
CA GLY A 347 -5.07 0.59 7.26
C GLY A 347 -4.12 0.01 8.31
N ALA A 348 -3.78 0.81 9.32
CA ALA A 348 -3.05 0.40 10.53
C ALA A 348 -3.64 1.09 11.77
N ILE A 349 -3.49 0.46 12.94
CA ILE A 349 -3.94 1.01 14.23
C ILE A 349 -2.75 1.11 15.18
N PHE A 350 -2.56 2.29 15.75
CA PHE A 350 -1.50 2.64 16.71
C PHE A 350 -2.11 2.89 18.07
N LEU A 351 -1.70 2.13 19.08
CA LEU A 351 -2.36 2.11 20.38
C LEU A 351 -1.54 2.81 21.46
N GLY A 352 -2.17 3.78 22.07
CA GLY A 352 -1.62 4.51 23.21
C GLY A 352 -0.69 5.67 22.83
N PRO A 353 -0.37 6.53 23.81
CA PRO A 353 0.29 7.81 23.57
C PRO A 353 1.77 7.71 23.18
N HIS A 354 2.38 6.51 23.27
CA HIS A 354 3.79 6.28 22.93
C HIS A 354 3.98 5.53 21.61
N THR A 355 2.93 5.46 20.78
CA THR A 355 2.95 4.74 19.49
C THR A 355 2.55 5.69 18.35
N PRO A 356 3.36 6.72 18.07
CA PRO A 356 3.09 7.61 16.95
C PRO A 356 3.23 6.87 15.62
N GLU A 357 2.52 7.32 14.58
CA GLU A 357 2.57 6.81 13.21
C GLU A 357 4.02 6.62 12.73
N ALA A 358 4.89 7.59 12.98
CA ALA A 358 6.29 7.57 12.57
C ALA A 358 7.07 6.32 13.04
N ILE A 359 6.71 5.71 14.18
CA ILE A 359 7.31 4.44 14.60
C ILE A 359 6.89 3.32 13.63
N GLY A 360 5.63 3.29 13.20
CA GLY A 360 5.14 2.34 12.20
C GLY A 360 5.79 2.53 10.84
N ASP A 361 5.99 3.78 10.45
CA ASP A 361 6.57 4.14 9.16
C ASP A 361 8.02 3.71 8.99
N TYR A 362 8.78 3.65 10.08
CA TYR A 362 10.21 3.37 10.00
C TYR A 362 10.62 2.04 10.62
N VAL A 363 10.30 1.80 11.89
CA VAL A 363 10.93 0.75 12.69
C VAL A 363 9.96 -0.14 13.48
N GLY A 364 8.67 0.14 13.45
CA GLY A 364 7.66 -0.64 14.19
C GLY A 364 7.57 -2.10 13.75
N GLY A 365 7.84 -2.36 12.47
CA GLY A 365 7.83 -3.69 11.87
C GLY A 365 6.58 -3.97 11.03
N SER A 366 5.44 -3.31 11.32
CA SER A 366 4.27 -3.32 10.43
C SER A 366 4.58 -2.61 9.10
N ASN A 367 3.77 -2.87 8.09
CA ASN A 367 3.99 -2.25 6.79
C ASN A 367 3.33 -0.87 6.72
N HIS A 368 4.01 0.11 6.12
CA HIS A 368 3.48 1.44 5.89
C HIS A 368 2.85 1.64 4.49
N VAL A 369 2.91 0.64 3.61
CA VAL A 369 2.17 0.66 2.35
C VAL A 369 0.73 0.26 2.65
N LEU A 370 -0.09 1.25 2.94
CA LEU A 370 -1.41 1.10 3.52
C LEU A 370 -2.51 1.57 2.55
N PRO A 371 -3.75 1.08 2.70
CA PRO A 371 -4.88 1.51 1.89
C PRO A 371 -5.30 2.94 2.25
N THR A 372 -5.26 3.83 1.27
CA THR A 372 -5.68 5.23 1.35
C THR A 372 -7.07 5.46 0.75
N ALA A 373 -7.57 6.68 0.81
CA ALA A 373 -8.85 7.09 0.19
C ALA A 373 -10.02 6.16 0.58
N ARG A 374 -10.06 5.79 1.84
CA ARG A 374 -11.06 4.90 2.44
C ARG A 374 -11.09 3.47 1.87
N SER A 375 -10.05 3.04 1.18
CA SER A 375 -9.97 1.66 0.68
C SER A 375 -9.72 0.63 1.81
N ALA A 376 -9.36 1.05 3.02
CA ALA A 376 -9.31 0.20 4.21
C ALA A 376 -10.63 -0.51 4.54
N ARG A 377 -11.75 -0.12 3.92
CA ARG A 377 -13.05 -0.81 4.01
C ARG A 377 -13.07 -2.16 3.30
N PHE A 378 -12.15 -2.41 2.37
CA PHE A 378 -12.09 -3.63 1.55
C PHE A 378 -10.68 -4.09 1.19
N SER A 379 -9.65 -3.38 1.62
CA SER A 379 -8.25 -3.69 1.35
C SER A 379 -7.44 -3.64 2.65
N SER A 380 -6.39 -4.43 2.72
CA SER A 380 -5.41 -4.43 3.82
C SER A 380 -4.13 -3.72 3.39
N GLY A 381 -3.28 -3.38 4.36
CA GLY A 381 -1.91 -2.98 4.08
C GLY A 381 -1.12 -4.09 3.42
N LEU A 382 -0.04 -3.73 2.73
CA LEU A 382 0.82 -4.66 2.01
C LEU A 382 1.40 -5.70 2.98
N GLY A 383 1.24 -6.96 2.64
CA GLY A 383 1.69 -8.08 3.46
C GLY A 383 2.19 -9.25 2.63
N VAL A 384 2.58 -10.32 3.31
CA VAL A 384 3.15 -11.52 2.64
C VAL A 384 2.16 -12.12 1.63
N LEU A 385 0.85 -12.08 1.93
CA LEU A 385 -0.18 -12.64 1.04
C LEU A 385 -0.30 -11.92 -0.29
N ASP A 386 0.15 -10.67 -0.37
CA ASP A 386 0.20 -9.92 -1.63
C ASP A 386 1.18 -10.51 -2.63
N PHE A 387 2.17 -11.24 -2.16
CA PHE A 387 3.21 -11.89 -2.94
C PHE A 387 3.00 -13.39 -3.12
N MET A 388 1.85 -13.91 -2.68
CA MET A 388 1.56 -15.34 -2.72
C MET A 388 0.25 -15.65 -3.43
N LYS A 389 0.16 -16.86 -4.00
CA LYS A 389 -1.04 -17.42 -4.65
C LYS A 389 -1.48 -18.67 -3.91
N ARG A 390 -2.79 -18.79 -3.66
CA ARG A 390 -3.38 -20.00 -3.11
C ARG A 390 -4.01 -20.83 -4.25
N THR A 391 -3.55 -22.07 -4.43
CA THR A 391 -4.10 -23.01 -5.38
C THR A 391 -4.91 -24.06 -4.62
N SER A 392 -6.19 -24.22 -4.96
CA SER A 392 -7.05 -25.27 -4.40
C SER A 392 -6.68 -26.63 -4.97
N ILE A 393 -6.81 -27.67 -4.12
CA ILE A 393 -6.53 -29.05 -4.47
C ILE A 393 -7.78 -29.88 -4.15
N LEU A 394 -8.21 -30.67 -5.12
CA LEU A 394 -9.32 -31.63 -4.99
C LEU A 394 -8.86 -32.97 -5.54
N LYS A 395 -9.10 -34.06 -4.79
CA LYS A 395 -8.80 -35.41 -5.23
C LYS A 395 -9.93 -36.36 -4.83
N CYS A 396 -10.46 -37.04 -5.82
CA CYS A 396 -11.48 -38.09 -5.67
C CYS A 396 -10.93 -39.43 -6.19
N GLY A 397 -11.28 -40.50 -5.51
CA GLY A 397 -11.22 -41.83 -6.06
C GLY A 397 -12.58 -42.26 -6.68
N PRO A 398 -12.68 -43.51 -7.15
CA PRO A 398 -13.93 -44.00 -7.77
C PRO A 398 -15.15 -43.93 -6.83
N ASP A 399 -14.97 -44.21 -5.53
CA ASP A 399 -16.06 -44.20 -4.57
C ASP A 399 -16.61 -42.81 -4.31
N GLN A 400 -15.70 -41.82 -4.15
CA GLN A 400 -16.05 -40.42 -3.99
C GLN A 400 -16.77 -39.90 -5.24
N LEU A 401 -16.29 -40.28 -6.41
CA LEU A 401 -16.94 -39.90 -7.65
C LEU A 401 -18.33 -40.50 -7.80
N ARG A 402 -18.53 -41.75 -7.34
CA ARG A 402 -19.87 -42.36 -7.28
C ARG A 402 -20.82 -41.60 -6.35
N ALA A 403 -20.30 -41.09 -5.24
CA ALA A 403 -21.12 -40.32 -4.29
C ALA A 403 -21.48 -38.93 -4.82
N LEU A 404 -20.54 -38.23 -5.44
CA LEU A 404 -20.69 -36.84 -5.90
C LEU A 404 -21.31 -36.74 -7.30
N GLY A 405 -21.05 -37.71 -8.16
CA GLY A 405 -21.35 -37.66 -9.59
C GLY A 405 -22.80 -37.40 -9.96
N PRO A 406 -23.77 -38.07 -9.33
CA PRO A 406 -25.20 -37.84 -9.63
C PRO A 406 -25.60 -36.38 -9.44
N ALA A 407 -25.18 -35.75 -8.35
CA ALA A 407 -25.46 -34.33 -8.10
C ALA A 407 -24.77 -33.40 -9.14
N ALA A 408 -23.49 -33.65 -9.46
CA ALA A 408 -22.77 -32.92 -10.45
C ALA A 408 -23.40 -33.02 -11.86
N MET A 409 -23.84 -34.19 -12.24
CA MET A 409 -24.54 -34.41 -13.52
C MET A 409 -25.88 -33.70 -13.58
N THR A 410 -26.64 -33.70 -12.49
CA THR A 410 -27.94 -33.03 -12.37
C THR A 410 -27.76 -31.52 -12.54
N LEU A 411 -26.79 -30.93 -11.84
CA LEU A 411 -26.49 -29.50 -11.91
C LEU A 411 -25.97 -29.09 -13.31
N GLY A 412 -25.05 -29.87 -13.86
CA GLY A 412 -24.54 -29.60 -15.23
C GLY A 412 -25.64 -29.63 -16.28
N LYS A 413 -26.62 -30.52 -16.18
CA LYS A 413 -27.79 -30.54 -17.10
C LYS A 413 -28.73 -29.36 -16.84
N ALA A 414 -28.99 -29.03 -15.58
CA ALA A 414 -29.85 -27.90 -15.23
C ALA A 414 -29.31 -26.56 -15.72
N GLU A 415 -27.98 -26.43 -15.79
CA GLU A 415 -27.27 -25.26 -16.33
C GLU A 415 -27.13 -25.30 -17.86
N GLY A 416 -27.62 -26.35 -18.55
CA GLY A 416 -27.45 -26.52 -19.99
C GLY A 416 -26.01 -26.88 -20.41
N LEU A 417 -25.20 -27.38 -19.46
CA LEU A 417 -23.80 -27.74 -19.69
C LEU A 417 -23.64 -29.28 -19.82
N ASP A 418 -24.22 -29.85 -20.88
CA ASP A 418 -24.26 -31.33 -21.10
C ASP A 418 -22.86 -31.95 -21.14
N ALA A 419 -21.86 -31.26 -21.65
CA ALA A 419 -20.48 -31.76 -21.65
C ALA A 419 -19.92 -31.96 -20.23
N HIS A 420 -20.30 -31.11 -19.26
CA HIS A 420 -19.93 -31.29 -17.85
C HIS A 420 -20.57 -32.54 -17.26
N ALA A 421 -21.88 -32.74 -17.46
CA ALA A 421 -22.58 -33.93 -17.02
C ALA A 421 -21.99 -35.19 -17.67
N ARG A 422 -21.69 -35.14 -18.97
CA ARG A 422 -21.10 -36.25 -19.71
C ARG A 422 -19.69 -36.60 -19.23
N SER A 423 -18.89 -35.60 -18.88
CA SER A 423 -17.54 -35.84 -18.32
C SER A 423 -17.57 -36.66 -17.04
N VAL A 424 -18.56 -36.44 -16.18
CA VAL A 424 -18.79 -37.26 -14.95
C VAL A 424 -19.38 -38.60 -15.32
N GLY A 425 -20.42 -38.63 -16.16
CA GLY A 425 -21.15 -39.84 -16.53
C GLY A 425 -20.24 -40.89 -17.14
N LEU A 426 -19.35 -40.53 -18.05
CA LEU A 426 -18.39 -41.46 -18.65
C LEU A 426 -17.48 -42.14 -17.63
N ARG A 427 -17.06 -41.42 -16.58
CA ARG A 427 -16.23 -42.00 -15.50
C ARG A 427 -17.01 -42.90 -14.54
N LEU A 428 -18.33 -42.79 -14.56
CA LEU A 428 -19.26 -43.67 -13.81
C LEU A 428 -19.81 -44.82 -14.67
N ASN A 429 -19.39 -44.93 -15.92
CA ASN A 429 -19.96 -45.86 -16.93
C ASN A 429 -21.46 -45.64 -17.14
N LEU A 430 -21.92 -44.40 -17.02
CA LEU A 430 -23.28 -43.96 -17.33
C LEU A 430 -23.27 -43.33 -18.72
N SER A 431 -23.96 -43.89 -19.68
CA SER A 431 -24.09 -43.42 -21.06
C SER A 431 -25.05 -42.21 -21.14
#